data_978aaf5da054c70c8a47b904509595c9
#
_entry.id   978aaf5da054c70c8a47b904509595c9
#
_cell.length_a   1.000
_cell.length_b   1.000
_cell.length_c   1.000
_cell.angle_alpha   90.00
_cell.angle_beta   90.00
_cell.angle_gamma   90.00
#
_symmetry.space_group_name_H-M   'P 1'
#
loop_
_entity.id
_entity.type
_entity.pdbx_description
1 polymer ?
#
loop_
_entity_poly.entity_id
_entity_poly.type
_entity_poly.pdbx_seq_one_letter_code
_entity_poly.pdbx_strand_id
1 'polypeptide(L)' 'MKKLVIIPTYNEKENIRNIINAVFALEQDFHVLIVDDSSPDGTAQIVEEMRKEFPTHLHLLIRKVKDGLGKAYIAGFK' A
#
# COMPACT_ATOMS: atom_id res chain seq x y z
N MET A 1 14.02 0.74 15.66
CA MET A 1 13.17 -0.39 15.29
C MET A 1 12.23 0.02 14.15
N LYS A 2 12.15 -0.78 13.13
CA LYS A 2 11.31 -0.47 11.99
C LYS A 2 9.87 -0.85 12.28
N LYS A 3 8.97 -0.04 11.77
CA LYS A 3 7.54 -0.27 11.96
C LYS A 3 6.88 -0.50 10.62
N LEU A 4 5.98 -1.44 10.57
CA LEU A 4 5.22 -1.74 9.36
C LEU A 4 3.79 -1.28 9.55
N VAL A 5 3.33 -0.45 8.64
CA VAL A 5 1.94 0.01 8.60
C VAL A 5 1.26 -0.65 7.42
N ILE A 6 0.16 -1.33 7.67
CA ILE A 6 -0.60 -2.00 6.62
C ILE A 6 -1.87 -1.20 6.38
N ILE A 7 -2.06 -0.76 5.16
CA ILE A 7 -3.18 0.08 4.80
C ILE A 7 -4.00 -0.61 3.72
N PRO A 8 -5.19 -1.10 4.05
CA PRO A 8 -6.06 -1.67 3.02
C PRO A 8 -6.71 -0.54 2.23
N THR A 9 -6.81 -0.72 0.92
CA THR A 9 -7.39 0.29 0.07
C THR A 9 -8.37 -0.30 -0.91
N TYR A 10 -9.39 0.48 -1.22
CA TYR A 10 -10.31 0.19 -2.31
C TYR A 10 -10.89 1.51 -2.78
N ASN A 11 -10.63 1.85 -4.05
CA ASN A 11 -11.12 3.10 -4.65
C ASN A 11 -10.69 4.34 -3.87
N GLU A 12 -9.40 4.39 -3.54
CA GLU A 12 -8.85 5.53 -2.80
C GLU A 12 -8.00 6.43 -3.69
N LYS A 13 -8.26 6.44 -4.97
CA LYS A 13 -7.44 7.18 -5.92
C LYS A 13 -7.22 8.63 -5.51
N GLU A 14 -8.27 9.27 -4.99
CA GLU A 14 -8.17 10.69 -4.68
C GLU A 14 -7.45 10.96 -3.37
N ASN A 15 -7.36 9.98 -2.50
CA ASN A 15 -6.80 10.19 -1.18
C ASN A 15 -5.48 9.49 -0.96
N ILE A 16 -5.14 8.52 -1.81
CA ILE A 16 -4.03 7.63 -1.49
C ILE A 16 -2.71 8.38 -1.40
N ARG A 17 -2.48 9.39 -2.24
CA ARG A 17 -1.24 10.15 -2.14
C ARG A 17 -1.15 10.88 -0.82
N ASN A 18 -2.26 11.46 -0.38
CA ASN A 18 -2.28 12.18 0.89
C ASN A 18 -2.03 11.23 2.05
N ILE A 19 -2.63 10.06 2.00
CA ILE A 19 -2.46 9.08 3.05
C ILE A 19 -1.00 8.65 3.16
N ILE A 20 -0.40 8.30 2.04
CA ILE A 20 0.98 7.84 2.04
C ILE A 20 1.92 8.96 2.48
N ASN A 21 1.73 10.15 1.96
CA ASN A 21 2.58 11.26 2.32
C ASN A 21 2.45 11.60 3.81
N ALA A 22 1.24 11.48 4.36
CA ALA A 22 1.04 11.76 5.77
C ALA A 22 1.82 10.79 6.64
N VAL A 23 1.84 9.52 6.27
CA VAL A 23 2.58 8.53 7.04
C VAL A 23 4.08 8.81 6.97
N PHE A 24 4.59 9.07 5.77
CA PHE A 24 6.01 9.29 5.63
C PHE A 24 6.47 10.65 6.15
N ALA A 25 5.53 11.54 6.43
CA ALA A 25 5.87 12.82 7.06
C ALA A 25 6.17 12.66 8.55
N LEU A 26 5.79 11.56 9.14
CA LEU A 26 6.11 11.30 10.53
C LEU A 26 7.61 11.03 10.66
N GLU A 27 8.16 11.43 11.79
CA GLU A 27 9.60 11.35 11.98
C GLU A 27 10.02 9.97 12.47
N GLN A 28 9.43 8.94 11.93
CA GLN A 28 9.78 7.59 12.32
C GLN A 28 10.03 6.76 11.07
N ASP A 29 10.78 5.70 11.25
CA ASP A 29 11.14 4.83 10.13
C ASP A 29 10.01 3.85 9.89
N PHE A 30 9.06 4.26 9.07
CA PHE A 30 7.92 3.42 8.72
C PHE A 30 8.13 2.72 7.39
N HIS A 31 7.73 1.46 7.35
CA HIS A 31 7.50 0.78 6.08
C HIS A 31 5.99 0.68 5.91
N VAL A 32 5.51 0.93 4.72
CA VAL A 32 4.09 0.94 4.43
C VAL A 32 3.78 -0.13 3.41
N LEU A 33 2.82 -0.97 3.72
CA LEU A 33 2.30 -1.95 2.77
C LEU A 33 0.88 -1.57 2.42
N ILE A 34 0.66 -1.23 1.17
CA ILE A 34 -0.67 -0.97 0.66
C ILE A 34 -1.24 -2.28 0.14
N VAL A 35 -2.35 -2.68 0.70
CA VAL A 35 -3.05 -3.90 0.26
C VAL A 35 -4.28 -3.45 -0.50
N ASP A 36 -4.20 -3.48 -1.82
CA ASP A 36 -5.26 -2.97 -2.66
C ASP A 36 -6.17 -4.11 -3.15
N ASP A 37 -7.46 -3.94 -2.96
CA ASP A 37 -8.44 -4.95 -3.36
C ASP A 37 -8.87 -4.76 -4.80
N SER A 38 -7.91 -4.69 -5.69
CA SER A 38 -8.15 -4.57 -7.13
C SER A 38 -9.03 -3.37 -7.45
N SER A 39 -8.64 -2.21 -6.94
CA SER A 39 -9.42 -0.99 -7.16
C SER A 39 -9.54 -0.68 -8.65
N PRO A 40 -10.76 -0.51 -9.14
CA PRO A 40 -10.93 -0.19 -10.56
C PRO A 40 -10.58 1.25 -10.91
N ASP A 41 -10.41 2.12 -9.94
CA ASP A 41 -10.17 3.53 -10.21
C ASP A 41 -8.69 3.87 -10.44
N GLY A 42 -7.79 2.90 -10.36
CA GLY A 42 -6.38 3.16 -10.58
C GLY A 42 -5.57 3.43 -9.33
N THR A 43 -6.12 3.15 -8.16
CA THR A 43 -5.41 3.35 -6.91
C THR A 43 -4.05 2.67 -6.91
N ALA A 44 -4.00 1.40 -7.33
CA ALA A 44 -2.76 0.66 -7.31
C ALA A 44 -1.70 1.27 -8.23
N GLN A 45 -2.13 1.84 -9.35
CA GLN A 45 -1.17 2.47 -10.26
C GLN A 45 -0.53 3.68 -9.63
N ILE A 46 -1.30 4.44 -8.85
CA ILE A 46 -0.75 5.60 -8.16
C ILE A 46 0.28 5.15 -7.14
N VAL A 47 -0.02 4.07 -6.41
CA VAL A 47 0.92 3.55 -5.43
C VAL A 47 2.20 3.10 -6.12
N GLU A 48 2.09 2.44 -7.27
CA GLU A 48 3.28 2.01 -8.01
C GLU A 48 4.14 3.21 -8.40
N GLU A 49 3.52 4.29 -8.81
CA GLU A 49 4.29 5.48 -9.14
C GLU A 49 4.99 6.07 -7.92
N MET A 50 4.30 6.06 -6.78
CA MET A 50 4.90 6.58 -5.57
C MET A 50 6.03 5.70 -5.06
N ARG A 51 6.01 4.42 -5.39
CA ARG A 51 7.11 3.54 -4.98
C ARG A 51 8.44 3.98 -5.57
N LYS A 52 8.40 4.69 -6.67
CA LYS A 52 9.65 5.21 -7.24
C LYS A 52 10.28 6.25 -6.34
N GLU A 53 9.47 6.94 -5.54
CA GLU A 53 9.98 7.92 -4.59
C GLU A 53 10.38 7.28 -3.27
N PHE A 54 9.75 6.15 -2.93
CA PHE A 54 10.01 5.47 -1.66
C PHE A 54 10.34 4.02 -1.93
N PRO A 55 11.41 3.73 -2.66
CA PRO A 55 11.64 2.36 -3.16
C PRO A 55 11.89 1.33 -2.07
N THR A 56 12.35 1.75 -0.91
CA THR A 56 12.64 0.79 0.15
C THR A 56 11.57 0.75 1.22
N HIS A 57 10.69 1.75 1.26
CA HIS A 57 9.73 1.85 2.35
C HIS A 57 8.29 1.63 1.93
N LEU A 58 7.97 1.81 0.66
CA LEU A 58 6.59 1.67 0.19
C LEU A 58 6.44 0.38 -0.59
N HIS A 59 5.49 -0.43 -0.18
CA HIS A 59 5.24 -1.75 -0.77
C HIS A 59 3.78 -1.84 -1.20
N LEU A 60 3.53 -2.64 -2.21
CA LEU A 60 2.19 -2.81 -2.73
C LEU A 60 1.87 -4.29 -2.90
N LEU A 61 0.71 -4.67 -2.42
CA LEU A 61 0.17 -6.00 -2.66
C LEU A 61 -1.23 -5.83 -3.21
N ILE A 62 -1.50 -6.44 -4.36
CA ILE A 62 -2.83 -6.39 -4.96
C ILE A 62 -3.53 -7.71 -4.69
N ARG A 63 -4.68 -7.63 -4.05
CA ARG A 63 -5.48 -8.81 -3.78
C ARG A 63 -6.56 -8.95 -4.85
N LYS A 64 -6.83 -10.18 -5.21
CA LYS A 64 -7.94 -10.47 -6.09
C LYS A 64 -9.10 -10.96 -5.26
N VAL A 65 -10.15 -10.19 -5.27
CA VAL A 65 -11.28 -10.43 -4.37
C VAL A 65 -11.90 -11.79 -4.55
N LYS A 66 -11.90 -12.29 -5.76
CA LYS A 66 -12.54 -13.57 -6.04
C LYS A 66 -11.99 -14.70 -5.21
N ASP A 67 -10.70 -14.67 -5.01
CA ASP A 67 -10.05 -15.73 -4.26
C ASP A 67 -9.80 -15.30 -2.85
N GLY A 68 -10.55 -14.35 -2.41
CA GLY A 68 -10.21 -13.52 -1.31
C GLY A 68 -10.12 -14.17 0.02
N LEU A 69 -9.56 -15.23 0.17
CA LEU A 69 -9.48 -15.90 1.45
C LEU A 69 -8.30 -15.45 2.28
N GLY A 70 -7.76 -14.32 1.95
CA GLY A 70 -6.72 -13.75 2.75
C GLY A 70 -5.35 -14.32 2.54
N LYS A 71 -5.21 -15.23 1.63
CA LYS A 71 -3.91 -15.83 1.41
C LYS A 71 -2.90 -14.88 0.83
N ALA A 72 -3.37 -13.96 0.04
CA ALA A 72 -2.46 -13.11 -0.72
C ALA A 72 -1.66 -12.18 0.16
N TYR A 73 -2.23 -11.69 1.23
CA TYR A 73 -1.53 -10.69 2.01
C TYR A 73 -0.34 -11.25 2.77
N ILE A 74 -0.34 -12.54 3.01
CA ILE A 74 0.76 -13.14 3.73
C ILE A 74 2.05 -13.06 2.92
N ALA A 75 1.95 -13.17 1.62
CA ALA A 75 3.12 -13.11 0.76
C ALA A 75 3.83 -11.76 0.84
N GLY A 76 3.11 -10.74 1.22
CA GLY A 76 3.70 -9.41 1.30
C GLY A 76 4.70 -9.24 2.44
N PHE A 77 4.79 -10.19 3.30
CA PHE A 77 5.65 -10.05 4.47
C PHE A 77 7.01 -10.70 4.32
N LYS A 78 7.35 -11.11 3.17
CA LYS A 78 8.65 -11.71 2.97
C LYS A 78 9.78 -10.69 2.88
#